data_b20f08bdfb7d395a1ba922c781d21166
#
_entry.id   b20f08bdfb7d395a1ba922c781d21166
#
_cell.length_a   1.000
_cell.length_b   1.000
_cell.length_c   1.000
_cell.angle_alpha   90.00
_cell.angle_beta   90.00
_cell.angle_gamma   90.00
#
_symmetry.space_group_name_H-M   'P 1'
#
loop_
_entity.id
_entity.type
_entity.pdbx_description
1 polymer ?
#
loop_
_entity_poly.entity_id
_entity_poly.type
_entity_poly.pdbx_seq_one_letter_code
_entity_poly.pdbx_strand_id
1 'polypeptide(L)'
;MGVKKLKPTTPGSRFATRSDFFELTTSSPEKKLTRALRKSGGRNNTGRITIRRRGGGHKRRYRIIDFKRNKFDVPGKVATIEYDPNRSAYISLVHYADGDKRYIISPEKLKVGDEIISGEKVPLKNANSLPLKNIPAGINVHNVELSPGKGGQMARSAG
;
A
#
# COMPACT_ATOMS: atom_id res chain seq x y z
N MET A 1 -0.75 -7.31 13.50
CA MET A 1 0.59 -7.58 12.90
C MET A 1 1.44 -8.30 13.92
N GLY A 2 1.81 -9.55 13.65
CA GLY A 2 2.67 -10.35 14.53
C GLY A 2 4.14 -9.94 14.40
N VAL A 3 4.91 -10.06 15.47
CA VAL A 3 6.32 -9.69 15.53
C VAL A 3 7.16 -10.88 15.95
N LYS A 4 8.16 -11.24 15.16
CA LYS A 4 9.11 -12.33 15.44
C LYS A 4 10.45 -11.74 15.87
N LYS A 5 10.98 -12.19 17.01
CA LYS A 5 12.36 -11.90 17.44
C LYS A 5 13.36 -12.69 16.61
N LEU A 6 14.48 -12.08 16.24
CA LEU A 6 15.58 -12.78 15.58
C LEU A 6 16.43 -13.53 16.59
N LYS A 7 17.14 -14.58 16.12
CA LYS A 7 18.13 -15.29 16.95
C LYS A 7 19.29 -14.33 17.27
N PRO A 8 19.83 -14.32 18.51
CA PRO A 8 20.88 -13.40 18.94
C PRO A 8 22.28 -13.87 18.49
N THR A 9 22.46 -14.05 17.17
CA THR A 9 23.74 -14.54 16.60
C THR A 9 24.78 -13.45 16.42
N THR A 10 24.35 -12.19 16.30
CA THR A 10 25.24 -11.02 16.16
C THR A 10 24.76 -9.88 17.06
N PRO A 11 25.63 -8.90 17.41
CA PRO A 11 25.22 -7.76 18.20
C PRO A 11 24.00 -7.02 17.60
N GLY A 12 23.94 -6.87 16.27
CA GLY A 12 22.84 -6.20 15.58
C GLY A 12 21.53 -7.01 15.56
N SER A 13 21.58 -8.34 15.60
CA SER A 13 20.37 -9.18 15.59
C SER A 13 19.80 -9.44 16.99
N ARG A 14 20.56 -9.18 18.05
CA ARG A 14 20.19 -9.49 19.45
C ARG A 14 18.85 -8.85 19.87
N PHE A 15 18.62 -7.62 19.50
CA PHE A 15 17.41 -6.86 19.81
C PHE A 15 16.50 -6.62 18.61
N ALA A 16 16.88 -7.15 17.45
CA ALA A 16 16.12 -6.94 16.22
C ALA A 16 14.85 -7.79 16.20
N THR A 17 13.80 -7.17 15.73
CA THR A 17 12.50 -7.82 15.49
C THR A 17 12.11 -7.67 14.01
N ARG A 18 11.31 -8.60 13.53
CA ARG A 18 10.79 -8.60 12.15
C ARG A 18 9.31 -8.94 12.18
N SER A 19 8.53 -8.39 11.24
CA SER A 19 7.17 -8.84 10.99
C SER A 19 7.17 -10.34 10.64
N ASP A 20 6.19 -11.08 11.13
CA ASP A 20 5.98 -12.50 10.81
C ASP A 20 5.31 -12.72 9.46
N PHE A 21 4.76 -11.64 8.85
CA PHE A 21 4.06 -11.66 7.57
C PHE A 21 2.84 -12.60 7.52
N PHE A 22 2.27 -12.96 8.67
CA PHE A 22 1.16 -13.90 8.78
C PHE A 22 -0.09 -13.46 7.99
N GLU A 23 -0.31 -12.15 7.87
CA GLU A 23 -1.47 -11.58 7.17
C GLU A 23 -1.35 -11.63 5.64
N LEU A 24 -0.17 -11.94 5.11
CA LEU A 24 0.07 -11.96 3.67
C LEU A 24 -0.47 -13.25 3.05
N THR A 25 -1.20 -13.10 1.96
CA THR A 25 -1.82 -14.22 1.26
C THR A 25 -1.01 -14.68 0.05
N THR A 26 -0.20 -13.79 -0.55
CA THR A 26 0.66 -14.13 -1.68
C THR A 26 1.95 -13.31 -1.67
N SER A 27 3.01 -13.88 -2.23
CA SER A 27 4.31 -13.24 -2.43
C SER A 27 4.49 -12.67 -3.85
N SER A 28 3.65 -13.09 -4.80
CA SER A 28 3.78 -12.73 -6.22
C SER A 28 2.83 -11.58 -6.58
N PRO A 29 3.34 -10.40 -7.01
CA PRO A 29 2.49 -9.30 -7.38
C PRO A 29 1.84 -9.50 -8.76
N GLU A 30 0.68 -8.87 -8.98
CA GLU A 30 0.02 -8.82 -10.29
C GLU A 30 0.92 -8.11 -11.30
N LYS A 31 1.33 -8.84 -12.36
CA LYS A 31 2.33 -8.37 -13.33
C LYS A 31 1.91 -7.09 -14.04
N LYS A 32 0.63 -6.97 -14.43
CA LYS A 32 0.08 -5.80 -15.13
C LYS A 32 0.11 -4.52 -14.29
N LEU A 33 0.07 -4.64 -12.96
CA LEU A 33 0.09 -3.53 -12.01
C LEU A 33 1.51 -3.25 -11.46
N THR A 34 2.55 -3.79 -12.09
CA THR A 34 3.94 -3.53 -11.69
C THR A 34 4.74 -2.82 -12.78
N ARG A 35 5.60 -1.88 -12.37
CA ARG A 35 6.53 -1.18 -13.24
C ARG A 35 7.97 -1.33 -12.74
N ALA A 36 8.91 -1.21 -13.67
CA ALA A 36 10.33 -1.16 -13.31
C ALA A 36 10.64 0.11 -12.53
N LEU A 37 11.33 -0.01 -11.40
CA LEU A 37 11.82 1.11 -10.61
C LEU A 37 13.32 1.28 -10.91
N ARG A 38 13.65 2.23 -11.79
CA ARG A 38 15.04 2.57 -12.08
C ARG A 38 15.63 3.36 -10.90
N LYS A 39 16.84 2.98 -10.49
CA LYS A 39 17.61 3.69 -9.45
C LYS A 39 18.75 4.45 -10.13
N SER A 40 18.85 5.74 -9.91
CA SER A 40 19.96 6.57 -10.43
C SER A 40 21.27 6.37 -9.66
N GLY A 41 21.19 5.87 -8.42
CA GLY A 41 22.37 5.70 -7.58
C GLY A 41 23.07 7.02 -7.21
N GLY A 42 22.34 8.11 -7.14
CA GLY A 42 22.88 9.44 -6.88
C GLY A 42 23.60 10.08 -8.06
N ARG A 43 23.43 9.52 -9.27
CA ARG A 43 24.04 10.04 -10.52
C ARG A 43 23.12 11.04 -11.20
N ASN A 44 23.72 12.06 -11.80
CA ASN A 44 23.04 13.07 -12.62
C ASN A 44 22.84 12.56 -14.07
N ASN A 45 22.35 13.44 -14.96
CA ASN A 45 22.16 13.14 -16.40
C ASN A 45 23.45 12.81 -17.14
N THR A 46 24.63 13.30 -16.67
CA THR A 46 25.95 12.99 -17.24
C THR A 46 26.60 11.74 -16.63
N GLY A 47 25.92 11.03 -15.74
CA GLY A 47 26.39 9.80 -15.10
C GLY A 47 27.35 10.00 -13.92
N ARG A 48 27.66 11.25 -13.54
CA ARG A 48 28.52 11.59 -12.40
C ARG A 48 27.74 11.53 -11.08
N ILE A 49 28.38 11.06 -10.01
CA ILE A 49 27.79 11.03 -8.67
C ILE A 49 27.75 12.44 -8.11
N THR A 50 26.55 13.02 -8.03
CA THR A 50 26.29 14.34 -7.44
C THR A 50 25.77 14.27 -6.02
N ILE A 51 25.13 13.18 -5.65
CA ILE A 51 24.63 12.93 -4.29
C ILE A 51 25.27 11.64 -3.78
N ARG A 52 26.09 11.77 -2.75
CA ARG A 52 26.72 10.60 -2.09
C ARG A 52 25.73 9.79 -1.30
N ARG A 53 26.06 8.52 -1.03
CA ARG A 53 25.29 7.57 -0.18
C ARG A 53 23.88 7.30 -0.67
N ARG A 54 23.63 7.40 -1.96
CA ARG A 54 22.38 7.02 -2.62
C ARG A 54 22.58 5.76 -3.45
N GLY A 55 21.60 4.84 -3.39
CA GLY A 55 21.61 3.61 -4.18
C GLY A 55 21.80 2.36 -3.33
N GLY A 56 22.16 1.26 -3.98
CA GLY A 56 22.27 -0.06 -3.35
C GLY A 56 20.91 -0.70 -3.00
N GLY A 57 20.96 -1.74 -2.17
CA GLY A 57 19.81 -2.54 -1.77
C GLY A 57 19.25 -3.42 -2.90
N HIS A 58 18.33 -4.34 -2.54
CA HIS A 58 17.73 -5.29 -3.47
C HIS A 58 16.95 -4.59 -4.58
N LYS A 59 16.90 -5.18 -5.80
CA LYS A 59 16.09 -4.72 -6.93
C LYS A 59 14.61 -4.73 -6.55
N ARG A 60 13.91 -3.61 -6.80
CA ARG A 60 12.48 -3.45 -6.48
C ARG A 60 11.68 -3.20 -7.73
N ARG A 61 10.43 -3.66 -7.72
CA ARG A 61 9.39 -3.26 -8.67
C ARG A 61 8.43 -2.30 -7.98
N TYR A 62 7.99 -1.28 -8.68
CA TYR A 62 6.95 -0.38 -8.19
C TYR A 62 5.58 -1.00 -8.43
N ARG A 63 4.69 -0.98 -7.42
CA ARG A 63 3.28 -1.35 -7.54
C ARG A 63 2.47 -0.09 -7.81
N ILE A 64 1.64 -0.14 -8.84
CA ILE A 64 0.74 0.97 -9.18
C ILE A 64 -0.43 0.91 -8.21
N ILE A 65 -0.48 1.88 -7.30
CA ILE A 65 -1.54 1.97 -6.28
C ILE A 65 -2.58 2.99 -6.74
N ASP A 66 -3.84 2.64 -6.59
CA ASP A 66 -4.97 3.54 -6.81
C ASP A 66 -5.15 4.45 -5.59
N PHE A 67 -4.49 5.61 -5.62
CA PHE A 67 -4.64 6.63 -4.60
C PHE A 67 -5.89 7.49 -4.78
N LYS A 68 -6.46 7.51 -5.99
CA LYS A 68 -7.60 8.37 -6.32
C LYS A 68 -8.94 7.75 -5.96
N ARG A 69 -9.02 6.41 -6.00
CA ARG A 69 -10.25 5.68 -5.75
C ARG A 69 -11.44 6.21 -6.59
N ASN A 70 -11.16 6.55 -7.85
CA ASN A 70 -12.09 7.20 -8.76
C ASN A 70 -13.08 6.25 -9.46
N LYS A 71 -13.16 5.00 -9.02
CA LYS A 71 -14.11 4.01 -9.52
C LYS A 71 -15.35 4.05 -8.61
N PHE A 72 -16.28 4.95 -8.93
CA PHE A 72 -17.46 5.17 -8.10
C PHE A 72 -18.54 4.12 -8.36
N ASP A 73 -19.24 3.72 -7.31
CA ASP A 73 -20.42 2.85 -7.29
C ASP A 73 -20.21 1.46 -7.90
N VAL A 74 -18.96 1.06 -8.16
CA VAL A 74 -18.62 -0.29 -8.62
C VAL A 74 -18.10 -1.09 -7.44
N PRO A 75 -18.76 -2.19 -7.06
CA PRO A 75 -18.28 -3.05 -5.99
C PRO A 75 -17.01 -3.77 -6.41
N GLY A 76 -16.06 -3.85 -5.50
CA GLY A 76 -14.83 -4.61 -5.66
C GLY A 76 -14.66 -5.57 -4.49
N LYS A 77 -14.05 -6.72 -4.74
CA LYS A 77 -13.75 -7.73 -3.74
C LYS A 77 -12.25 -7.82 -3.51
N VAL A 78 -11.82 -7.84 -2.26
CA VAL A 78 -10.41 -8.03 -1.89
C VAL A 78 -10.00 -9.46 -2.23
N ALA A 79 -9.07 -9.61 -3.17
CA ALA A 79 -8.56 -10.90 -3.63
C ALA A 79 -7.34 -11.35 -2.82
N THR A 80 -6.37 -10.46 -2.60
CA THR A 80 -5.12 -10.78 -1.89
C THR A 80 -4.65 -9.60 -1.05
N ILE A 81 -3.87 -9.90 0.00
CA ILE A 81 -3.11 -8.92 0.78
C ILE A 81 -1.63 -9.22 0.54
N GLU A 82 -0.85 -8.20 0.13
CA GLU A 82 0.51 -8.37 -0.35
C GLU A 82 1.49 -7.41 0.32
N TYR A 83 2.75 -7.83 0.38
CA TYR A 83 3.87 -6.99 0.81
C TYR A 83 4.36 -6.10 -0.33
N ASP A 84 4.49 -4.81 -0.08
CA ASP A 84 5.17 -3.88 -1.01
C ASP A 84 6.50 -3.41 -0.41
N PRO A 85 7.66 -3.72 -1.02
CA PRO A 85 8.97 -3.28 -0.53
C PRO A 85 9.21 -1.77 -0.65
N ASN A 86 8.29 -1.02 -1.27
CA ASN A 86 8.41 0.42 -1.47
C ASN A 86 7.71 1.25 -0.39
N ARG A 87 6.95 0.60 0.48
CA ARG A 87 6.20 1.25 1.57
C ARG A 87 6.13 0.38 2.81
N SER A 88 5.83 0.98 3.94
CA SER A 88 5.67 0.26 5.22
C SER A 88 4.32 -0.44 5.32
N ALA A 89 3.26 0.12 4.71
CA ALA A 89 1.93 -0.48 4.71
C ALA A 89 1.81 -1.64 3.71
N TYR A 90 1.00 -2.64 4.04
CA TYR A 90 0.59 -3.66 3.09
C TYR A 90 -0.33 -3.08 2.02
N ILE A 91 -0.46 -3.78 0.91
CA ILE A 91 -1.35 -3.44 -0.19
C ILE A 91 -2.33 -4.58 -0.42
N SER A 92 -3.53 -4.25 -0.90
CA SER A 92 -4.55 -5.24 -1.22
C SER A 92 -4.90 -5.15 -2.71
N LEU A 93 -4.93 -6.30 -3.36
CA LEU A 93 -5.42 -6.42 -4.73
C LEU A 93 -6.94 -6.54 -4.68
N VAL A 94 -7.60 -5.69 -5.42
CA VAL A 94 -9.06 -5.64 -5.53
C VAL A 94 -9.48 -6.03 -6.93
N HIS A 95 -10.41 -6.96 -7.03
CA HIS A 95 -11.09 -7.31 -8.28
C HIS A 95 -12.45 -6.63 -8.28
N TYR A 96 -12.67 -5.75 -9.23
CA TYR A 96 -13.95 -5.07 -9.41
C TYR A 96 -14.91 -5.91 -10.26
N ALA A 97 -16.21 -5.66 -10.11
CA ALA A 97 -17.26 -6.40 -10.83
C ALA A 97 -17.18 -6.27 -12.36
N ASP A 98 -16.56 -5.18 -12.85
CA ASP A 98 -16.31 -4.94 -14.27
C ASP A 98 -15.04 -5.62 -14.81
N GLY A 99 -14.37 -6.44 -14.01
CA GLY A 99 -13.15 -7.17 -14.38
C GLY A 99 -11.85 -6.39 -14.21
N ASP A 100 -11.90 -5.09 -13.81
CA ASP A 100 -10.70 -4.32 -13.54
C ASP A 100 -10.03 -4.76 -12.22
N LYS A 101 -8.71 -4.66 -12.18
CA LYS A 101 -7.91 -4.98 -10.99
C LYS A 101 -7.14 -3.75 -10.56
N ARG A 102 -7.16 -3.42 -9.27
CA ARG A 102 -6.38 -2.31 -8.71
C ARG A 102 -5.77 -2.66 -7.38
N TYR A 103 -4.60 -2.11 -7.11
CA TYR A 103 -4.03 -2.13 -5.76
C TYR A 103 -4.52 -0.94 -4.96
N ILE A 104 -4.85 -1.17 -3.71
CA ILE A 104 -5.14 -0.14 -2.72
C ILE A 104 -4.20 -0.31 -1.52
N ILE A 105 -4.05 0.73 -0.70
CA ILE A 105 -3.39 0.59 0.61
C ILE A 105 -4.32 -0.24 1.50
N SER A 106 -3.78 -1.28 2.12
CA SER A 106 -4.54 -2.14 3.03
C SER A 106 -4.74 -1.43 4.37
N PRO A 107 -5.98 -1.10 4.77
CA PRO A 107 -6.25 -0.67 6.14
C PRO A 107 -6.14 -1.83 7.12
N GLU A 108 -6.06 -1.50 8.41
CA GLU A 108 -6.08 -2.47 9.49
C GLU A 108 -7.38 -3.30 9.46
N LYS A 109 -7.29 -4.58 9.82
CA LYS A 109 -8.43 -5.52 9.90
C LYS A 109 -9.13 -5.84 8.58
N LEU A 110 -8.60 -5.42 7.43
CA LEU A 110 -9.11 -5.84 6.13
C LEU A 110 -8.81 -7.34 5.92
N LYS A 111 -9.79 -8.07 5.40
CA LYS A 111 -9.67 -9.50 5.11
C LYS A 111 -9.87 -9.79 3.62
N VAL A 112 -9.31 -10.91 3.16
CA VAL A 112 -9.62 -11.44 1.84
C VAL A 112 -11.10 -11.82 1.77
N GLY A 113 -11.76 -11.40 0.71
CA GLY A 113 -13.19 -11.58 0.51
C GLY A 113 -14.05 -10.39 0.90
N ASP A 114 -13.51 -9.40 1.63
CA ASP A 114 -14.25 -8.19 1.99
C ASP A 114 -14.64 -7.42 0.72
N GLU A 115 -15.85 -6.89 0.72
CA GLU A 115 -16.36 -6.03 -0.34
C GLU A 115 -16.06 -4.57 -0.03
N ILE A 116 -15.61 -3.85 -1.04
CA ILE A 116 -15.28 -2.42 -0.95
C ILE A 116 -15.95 -1.64 -2.08
N ILE A 117 -16.38 -0.44 -1.77
CA ILE A 117 -17.01 0.48 -2.73
C ILE A 117 -16.45 1.88 -2.48
N SER A 118 -16.37 2.67 -3.55
CA SER A 118 -16.06 4.11 -3.48
C SER A 118 -17.26 4.90 -3.97
N GLY A 119 -17.63 5.99 -3.31
CA GLY A 119 -18.77 6.81 -3.72
C GLY A 119 -19.13 7.88 -2.70
N GLU A 120 -20.14 8.70 -3.02
CA GLU A 120 -20.59 9.76 -2.11
C GLU A 120 -21.46 9.23 -0.96
N LYS A 121 -22.31 8.24 -1.24
CA LYS A 121 -23.30 7.68 -0.29
C LYS A 121 -23.06 6.18 -0.12
N VAL A 122 -21.91 5.82 0.42
CA VAL A 122 -21.52 4.43 0.63
C VAL A 122 -21.54 4.13 2.14
N PRO A 123 -21.87 2.90 2.56
CA PRO A 123 -21.81 2.50 3.97
C PRO A 123 -20.44 2.74 4.58
N LEU A 124 -20.38 3.14 5.84
CA LEU A 124 -19.14 3.31 6.60
C LEU A 124 -18.56 1.94 6.97
N LYS A 125 -17.99 1.26 5.99
CA LYS A 125 -17.28 0.00 6.16
C LYS A 125 -15.79 0.21 5.97
N ASN A 126 -14.99 -0.70 6.53
CA ASN A 126 -13.54 -0.68 6.37
C ASN A 126 -13.15 -0.72 4.88
N ALA A 127 -12.14 0.05 4.49
CA ALA A 127 -11.65 0.20 3.12
C ALA A 127 -12.60 0.87 2.11
N ASN A 128 -13.81 1.26 2.47
CA ASN A 128 -14.64 2.09 1.61
C ASN A 128 -14.05 3.50 1.49
N SER A 129 -14.32 4.17 0.37
CA SER A 129 -13.84 5.52 0.09
C SER A 129 -15.01 6.48 -0.06
N LEU A 130 -15.01 7.55 0.78
CA LEU A 130 -16.04 8.57 0.82
C LEU A 130 -15.42 9.96 0.94
N PRO A 131 -16.15 11.02 0.54
CA PRO A 131 -15.77 12.39 0.87
C PRO A 131 -15.73 12.60 2.39
N LEU A 132 -14.71 13.31 2.90
CA LEU A 132 -14.54 13.54 4.35
C LEU A 132 -15.76 14.18 5.00
N LYS A 133 -16.48 15.04 4.30
CA LYS A 133 -17.73 15.67 4.79
C LYS A 133 -18.81 14.67 5.20
N ASN A 134 -18.77 13.46 4.64
CA ASN A 134 -19.75 12.40 4.87
C ASN A 134 -19.28 11.37 5.92
N ILE A 135 -18.09 11.56 6.50
CA ILE A 135 -17.53 10.70 7.52
C ILE A 135 -17.72 11.37 8.90
N PRO A 136 -18.42 10.74 9.85
CA PRO A 136 -18.57 11.27 11.19
C PRO A 136 -17.23 11.45 11.92
N ALA A 137 -17.14 12.45 12.77
CA ALA A 137 -15.97 12.65 13.63
C ALA A 137 -15.78 11.45 14.57
N GLY A 138 -14.51 11.13 14.87
CA GLY A 138 -14.13 9.98 15.72
C GLY A 138 -13.83 8.69 14.98
N ILE A 139 -14.03 8.63 13.66
CA ILE A 139 -13.64 7.48 12.84
C ILE A 139 -12.21 7.65 12.35
N ASN A 140 -11.39 6.60 12.47
CA ASN A 140 -10.04 6.58 11.92
C ASN A 140 -10.09 6.52 10.39
N VAL A 141 -9.38 7.43 9.75
CA VAL A 141 -9.30 7.52 8.28
C VAL A 141 -7.87 7.37 7.80
N HIS A 142 -7.68 6.90 6.58
CA HIS A 142 -6.38 6.76 5.91
C HIS A 142 -6.48 7.20 4.45
N ASN A 143 -5.33 7.37 3.80
CA ASN A 143 -5.24 7.75 2.38
C ASN A 143 -6.03 9.05 2.06
N VAL A 144 -5.83 10.07 2.89
CA VAL A 144 -6.58 11.33 2.83
C VAL A 144 -6.03 12.24 1.74
N GLU A 145 -6.92 12.83 0.94
CA GLU A 145 -6.58 13.83 -0.06
C GLU A 145 -6.40 15.22 0.57
N LEU A 146 -5.44 16.00 0.07
CA LEU A 146 -5.28 17.42 0.42
C LEU A 146 -6.15 18.32 -0.46
N SER A 147 -6.37 17.89 -1.70
CA SER A 147 -7.25 18.58 -2.65
C SER A 147 -8.13 17.54 -3.32
N PRO A 148 -9.43 17.80 -3.51
CA PRO A 148 -10.34 16.85 -4.11
C PRO A 148 -9.88 16.35 -5.48
N GLY A 149 -9.92 15.03 -5.70
CA GLY A 149 -9.56 14.38 -6.96
C GLY A 149 -8.06 14.26 -7.24
N LYS A 150 -7.19 14.79 -6.38
CA LYS A 150 -5.73 14.69 -6.54
C LYS A 150 -5.20 13.30 -6.19
N GLY A 151 -5.90 12.57 -5.37
CA GLY A 151 -5.49 11.29 -4.80
C GLY A 151 -4.90 11.44 -3.41
N GLY A 152 -4.99 10.38 -2.61
CA GLY A 152 -4.54 10.38 -1.21
C GLY A 152 -3.07 10.73 -1.06
N GLN A 153 -2.76 11.61 -0.13
CA GLN A 153 -1.40 12.09 0.15
C GLN A 153 -1.00 11.87 1.62
N MET A 154 -1.94 11.94 2.55
CA MET A 154 -1.70 11.77 3.98
C MET A 154 -2.13 10.40 4.50
N ALA A 155 -1.61 9.98 5.65
CA ALA A 155 -1.94 8.71 6.33
C ALA A 155 -1.83 7.49 5.40
N ARG A 156 -0.66 7.31 4.77
CA ARG A 156 -0.38 6.20 3.84
C ARG A 156 0.65 5.21 4.38
N SER A 157 1.24 5.48 5.52
CA SER A 157 2.20 4.59 6.20
C SER A 157 1.47 3.60 7.11
N ALA A 158 2.15 2.51 7.49
CA ALA A 158 1.67 1.61 8.53
C ALA A 158 1.71 2.30 9.91
N GLY A 159 0.74 2.03 10.76
CA GLY A 159 0.65 2.54 12.14
C GLY A 159 -0.24 3.73 12.30
#